data_0fc94c566a368b3ad08c832efaf37b17
#
_entry.id   0fc94c566a368b3ad08c832efaf37b17
#
_cell.length_a   1.000
_cell.length_b   1.000
_cell.length_c   1.000
_cell.angle_alpha   90.00
_cell.angle_beta   90.00
_cell.angle_gamma   90.00
#
_symmetry.space_group_name_H-M   'P 1'
#
loop_
_entity.id
_entity.type
_entity.pdbx_description
1 polymer ?
#
loop_
_entity_poly.entity_id
_entity_poly.type
_entity_poly.pdbx_seq_one_letter_code
_entity_poly.pdbx_strand_id
1 'polypeptide(L)'
;MNENNKNILFLMKGFGVGGQEVVTSVLSKAFLDDGYGVSIVFLSEPHGLVFDNLDERINKHIFEQEEFSLNRIHSLRDILVKDKIDIVVNQWGLPFAPAFILKHAIKGMDIKVISVYHNQPNINARLKGVELKINMTRSPLSKFFLHIERQIFGMITKYSMRYVYHNSDRYLLLSNRHIKDFKNFTRLSKPSRIRVITNPITVDSQKYVYSQDKKLKEIIYVGRIDINQKRAFRLADVWHILEEKMPDWRFTVVGKGDDFEEFRDYVKKLGLRHIYLEGFKNPKEYYERASFLILTSEYEGLPLILAEAMSYGVIPVVYGSFSSVYDVIDDGKNGIIVPYNPKGFDPKIMADAITAVITNTKQVSNMAQSAIVKSKEFNIEPIVKEWEKLFNEF
;
A
#
# COMPACT_ATOMS: atom_id res chain seq x y z
N MET A 1 -32.43 -5.69 -7.96
CA MET A 1 -31.49 -6.31 -7.03
C MET A 1 -30.82 -7.45 -7.77
N ASN A 2 -29.55 -7.32 -8.14
CA ASN A 2 -28.81 -8.50 -8.62
C ASN A 2 -28.60 -9.39 -7.40
N GLU A 3 -29.29 -10.52 -7.34
CA GLU A 3 -29.01 -11.57 -6.37
C GLU A 3 -27.64 -12.22 -6.73
N ASN A 4 -26.56 -11.56 -6.36
CA ASN A 4 -25.26 -12.17 -6.36
C ASN A 4 -25.20 -13.17 -5.20
N ASN A 5 -25.50 -14.43 -5.48
CA ASN A 5 -25.55 -15.49 -4.47
C ASN A 5 -24.17 -16.02 -4.05
N LYS A 6 -23.05 -15.35 -4.40
CA LYS A 6 -21.70 -15.84 -4.06
C LYS A 6 -21.28 -15.38 -2.66
N ASN A 7 -20.62 -16.28 -1.94
CA ASN A 7 -20.01 -16.00 -0.63
C ASN A 7 -18.48 -15.88 -0.77
N ILE A 8 -17.95 -14.78 -0.29
CA ILE A 8 -16.53 -14.42 -0.39
C ILE A 8 -15.88 -14.52 0.98
N LEU A 9 -14.73 -15.18 1.07
CA LEU A 9 -13.92 -15.21 2.28
C LEU A 9 -12.61 -14.48 2.06
N PHE A 10 -12.32 -13.46 2.88
CA PHE A 10 -11.00 -12.86 2.96
C PHE A 10 -10.13 -13.62 3.97
N LEU A 11 -8.99 -14.12 3.51
CA LEU A 11 -7.98 -14.75 4.37
C LEU A 11 -6.88 -13.75 4.68
N MET A 12 -6.75 -13.36 5.96
CA MET A 12 -5.80 -12.35 6.43
C MET A 12 -4.86 -12.91 7.49
N LYS A 13 -3.68 -12.31 7.64
CA LYS A 13 -2.75 -12.66 8.72
C LYS A 13 -3.34 -12.31 10.08
N GLY A 14 -3.57 -11.04 10.26
CA GLY A 14 -4.16 -10.38 11.38
C GLY A 14 -4.87 -9.14 10.89
N PHE A 15 -5.27 -8.29 11.80
CA PHE A 15 -5.92 -7.04 11.46
C PHE A 15 -5.40 -5.98 12.44
N GLY A 16 -4.58 -5.08 11.93
CA GLY A 16 -3.98 -3.99 12.68
C GLY A 16 -4.30 -2.64 12.02
N VAL A 17 -3.33 -1.73 12.06
CA VAL A 17 -3.43 -0.42 11.43
C VAL A 17 -2.54 -0.41 10.18
N GLY A 18 -3.08 -0.88 9.06
CA GLY A 18 -2.37 -0.94 7.79
C GLY A 18 -3.30 -0.68 6.60
N GLY A 19 -2.71 -0.33 5.45
CA GLY A 19 -3.50 -0.06 4.24
C GLY A 19 -4.28 -1.27 3.73
N GLN A 20 -3.75 -2.49 3.92
CA GLN A 20 -4.40 -3.74 3.50
C GLN A 20 -5.68 -3.99 4.30
N GLU A 21 -5.66 -3.75 5.61
CA GLU A 21 -6.77 -3.92 6.53
C GLU A 21 -7.90 -2.95 6.20
N VAL A 22 -7.57 -1.68 6.00
CA VAL A 22 -8.56 -0.65 5.63
C VAL A 22 -9.19 -0.96 4.27
N VAL A 23 -8.39 -1.35 3.29
CA VAL A 23 -8.89 -1.77 1.95
C VAL A 23 -9.82 -2.96 2.07
N THR A 24 -9.46 -3.99 2.85
CA THR A 24 -10.31 -5.16 3.04
C THR A 24 -11.64 -4.77 3.70
N SER A 25 -11.63 -3.88 4.70
CA SER A 25 -12.84 -3.38 5.33
C SER A 25 -13.76 -2.66 4.33
N VAL A 26 -13.19 -1.75 3.51
CA VAL A 26 -13.95 -0.98 2.50
C VAL A 26 -14.53 -1.90 1.41
N LEU A 27 -13.74 -2.83 0.89
CA LEU A 27 -14.20 -3.80 -0.12
C LEU A 27 -15.26 -4.74 0.47
N SER A 28 -15.07 -5.24 1.71
CA SER A 28 -16.04 -6.10 2.38
C SER A 28 -17.41 -5.43 2.50
N LYS A 29 -17.42 -4.16 2.91
CA LYS A 29 -18.65 -3.38 3.00
C LYS A 29 -19.30 -3.21 1.63
N ALA A 30 -18.55 -2.84 0.60
CA ALA A 30 -19.08 -2.66 -0.74
C ALA A 30 -19.68 -3.97 -1.29
N PHE A 31 -19.00 -5.10 -1.12
CA PHE A 31 -19.55 -6.41 -1.56
C PHE A 31 -20.81 -6.80 -0.81
N LEU A 32 -20.91 -6.53 0.51
CA LEU A 32 -22.14 -6.73 1.26
C LEU A 32 -23.29 -5.86 0.73
N ASP A 33 -23.01 -4.61 0.39
CA ASP A 33 -23.99 -3.66 -0.16
C ASP A 33 -24.47 -4.09 -1.57
N ASP A 34 -23.62 -4.82 -2.33
CA ASP A 34 -23.94 -5.42 -3.65
C ASP A 34 -24.55 -6.83 -3.55
N GLY A 35 -24.83 -7.34 -2.32
CA GLY A 35 -25.55 -8.58 -2.08
C GLY A 35 -24.70 -9.85 -1.98
N TYR A 36 -23.36 -9.72 -1.91
CA TYR A 36 -22.48 -10.85 -1.60
C TYR A 36 -22.52 -11.21 -0.12
N GLY A 37 -22.35 -12.49 0.22
CA GLY A 37 -21.98 -12.89 1.57
C GLY A 37 -20.48 -12.65 1.81
N VAL A 38 -20.11 -12.11 2.98
CA VAL A 38 -18.70 -11.84 3.30
C VAL A 38 -18.30 -12.45 4.62
N SER A 39 -17.21 -13.23 4.60
CA SER A 39 -16.53 -13.77 5.77
C SER A 39 -15.08 -13.29 5.81
N ILE A 40 -14.50 -13.11 6.99
CA ILE A 40 -13.07 -12.84 7.17
C ILE A 40 -12.49 -13.85 8.16
N VAL A 41 -11.41 -14.51 7.75
CA VAL A 41 -10.59 -15.37 8.62
C VAL A 41 -9.30 -14.65 8.97
N PHE A 42 -9.05 -14.49 10.27
CA PHE A 42 -7.82 -13.94 10.82
C PHE A 42 -6.94 -15.08 11.32
N LEU A 43 -5.72 -15.19 10.76
CA LEU A 43 -4.75 -16.22 11.16
C LEU A 43 -3.99 -15.90 12.46
N SER A 44 -4.13 -14.69 12.97
CA SER A 44 -3.70 -14.25 14.29
C SER A 44 -4.70 -13.27 14.86
N GLU A 45 -4.65 -13.03 16.16
CA GLU A 45 -5.60 -12.17 16.85
C GLU A 45 -5.62 -10.75 16.25
N PRO A 46 -6.78 -10.28 15.79
CA PRO A 46 -6.92 -8.95 15.25
C PRO A 46 -7.04 -7.92 16.37
N HIS A 47 -6.63 -6.68 16.11
CA HIS A 47 -6.73 -5.57 17.05
C HIS A 47 -6.82 -4.22 16.36
N GLY A 48 -7.35 -3.23 17.06
CA GLY A 48 -7.35 -1.82 16.66
C GLY A 48 -8.63 -1.37 15.95
N LEU A 49 -8.73 -0.06 15.79
CA LEU A 49 -9.95 0.63 15.35
C LEU A 49 -10.55 0.13 14.03
N VAL A 50 -9.73 -0.36 13.11
CA VAL A 50 -10.25 -0.87 11.82
C VAL A 50 -11.02 -2.17 12.04
N PHE A 51 -10.54 -3.04 12.93
CA PHE A 51 -11.25 -4.27 13.31
C PHE A 51 -12.55 -3.98 14.07
N ASP A 52 -12.49 -3.04 15.02
CA ASP A 52 -13.65 -2.66 15.86
C ASP A 52 -14.78 -2.04 15.03
N ASN A 53 -14.43 -1.40 13.89
CA ASN A 53 -15.39 -0.75 12.99
C ASN A 53 -15.74 -1.59 11.74
N LEU A 54 -15.41 -2.89 11.71
CA LEU A 54 -15.86 -3.77 10.63
C LEU A 54 -17.38 -3.89 10.63
N ASP A 55 -17.99 -3.89 9.45
CA ASP A 55 -19.44 -4.05 9.27
C ASP A 55 -19.94 -5.31 10.02
N GLU A 56 -21.02 -5.17 10.76
CA GLU A 56 -21.58 -6.23 11.62
C GLU A 56 -22.08 -7.43 10.81
N ARG A 57 -22.42 -7.24 9.55
CA ARG A 57 -22.87 -8.30 8.63
C ARG A 57 -21.74 -9.27 8.24
N ILE A 58 -20.46 -8.94 8.51
CA ILE A 58 -19.31 -9.78 8.21
C ILE A 58 -19.21 -10.95 9.20
N ASN A 59 -19.13 -12.18 8.70
CA ASN A 59 -18.81 -13.34 9.53
C ASN A 59 -17.30 -13.32 9.87
N LYS A 60 -16.97 -13.15 11.15
CA LYS A 60 -15.59 -13.03 11.64
C LYS A 60 -15.15 -14.33 12.29
N HIS A 61 -14.01 -14.88 11.84
CA HIS A 61 -13.41 -16.10 12.39
C HIS A 61 -11.96 -15.82 12.79
N ILE A 62 -11.61 -16.08 14.04
CA ILE A 62 -10.29 -15.81 14.61
C ILE A 62 -9.62 -17.14 14.96
N PHE A 63 -8.38 -17.33 14.49
CA PHE A 63 -7.52 -18.43 14.92
C PHE A 63 -6.64 -17.96 16.08
N GLU A 64 -6.84 -18.55 17.25
CA GLU A 64 -6.18 -18.14 18.50
C GLU A 64 -4.68 -18.39 18.54
N GLN A 65 -4.12 -19.26 17.66
CA GLN A 65 -2.72 -19.64 17.67
C GLN A 65 -2.05 -19.40 16.32
N GLU A 66 -0.86 -18.80 16.32
CA GLU A 66 -0.09 -18.51 15.10
C GLU A 66 0.55 -19.77 14.45
N GLU A 67 0.50 -20.93 15.10
CA GLU A 67 1.23 -22.11 14.65
C GLU A 67 0.67 -22.71 13.34
N PHE A 68 1.61 -23.05 12.47
CA PHE A 68 1.35 -23.84 11.26
C PHE A 68 1.05 -25.29 11.66
N SER A 69 -0.23 -25.67 11.71
CA SER A 69 -0.67 -27.01 12.09
C SER A 69 -1.67 -27.62 11.12
N LEU A 70 -1.75 -28.95 11.07
CA LEU A 70 -2.76 -29.68 10.31
C LEU A 70 -4.19 -29.34 10.82
N ASN A 71 -4.33 -29.05 12.12
CA ASN A 71 -5.60 -28.64 12.69
C ASN A 71 -6.17 -27.38 12.01
N ARG A 72 -5.33 -26.45 11.59
CA ARG A 72 -5.79 -25.25 10.85
C ARG A 72 -6.39 -25.58 9.49
N ILE A 73 -5.93 -26.64 8.84
CA ILE A 73 -6.52 -27.09 7.57
C ILE A 73 -7.96 -27.53 7.80
N HIS A 74 -8.21 -28.32 8.85
CA HIS A 74 -9.55 -28.78 9.20
C HIS A 74 -10.42 -27.60 9.64
N SER A 75 -9.96 -26.74 10.55
CA SER A 75 -10.71 -25.57 11.00
C SER A 75 -11.07 -24.63 9.86
N LEU A 76 -10.12 -24.37 8.93
CA LEU A 76 -10.44 -23.55 7.76
C LEU A 76 -11.49 -24.25 6.87
N ARG A 77 -11.36 -25.58 6.66
CA ARG A 77 -12.32 -26.35 5.89
C ARG A 77 -13.73 -26.27 6.48
N ASP A 78 -13.86 -26.39 7.79
CA ASP A 78 -15.15 -26.30 8.48
C ASP A 78 -15.81 -24.93 8.31
N ILE A 79 -15.01 -23.84 8.36
CA ILE A 79 -15.49 -22.48 8.07
C ILE A 79 -15.96 -22.37 6.61
N LEU A 80 -15.18 -22.88 5.65
CA LEU A 80 -15.52 -22.83 4.23
C LEU A 80 -16.84 -23.53 3.93
N VAL A 81 -17.09 -24.66 4.58
CA VAL A 81 -18.37 -25.41 4.47
C VAL A 81 -19.50 -24.69 5.16
N LYS A 82 -19.29 -24.26 6.40
CA LYS A 82 -20.31 -23.59 7.24
C LYS A 82 -20.83 -22.31 6.57
N ASP A 83 -19.92 -21.49 6.08
CA ASP A 83 -20.24 -20.18 5.47
C ASP A 83 -20.55 -20.33 3.96
N LYS A 84 -20.54 -21.55 3.41
CA LYS A 84 -20.83 -21.86 2.00
C LYS A 84 -19.99 -21.01 1.03
N ILE A 85 -18.67 -20.95 1.26
CA ILE A 85 -17.76 -20.08 0.52
C ILE A 85 -17.58 -20.56 -0.92
N ASP A 86 -17.73 -19.64 -1.87
CA ASP A 86 -17.50 -19.86 -3.31
C ASP A 86 -16.12 -19.34 -3.73
N ILE A 87 -15.66 -18.23 -3.13
CA ILE A 87 -14.43 -17.56 -3.51
C ILE A 87 -13.62 -17.24 -2.26
N VAL A 88 -12.34 -17.59 -2.26
CA VAL A 88 -11.37 -17.15 -1.24
C VAL A 88 -10.44 -16.09 -1.82
N VAL A 89 -10.45 -14.91 -1.21
CA VAL A 89 -9.50 -13.84 -1.47
C VAL A 89 -8.37 -13.94 -0.43
N ASN A 90 -7.27 -14.57 -0.82
CA ASN A 90 -6.07 -14.66 0.00
C ASN A 90 -5.28 -13.35 -0.08
N GLN A 91 -5.38 -12.52 0.94
CA GLN A 91 -4.68 -11.23 1.03
C GLN A 91 -3.16 -11.39 1.27
N TRP A 92 -2.68 -12.63 1.36
CA TRP A 92 -1.28 -13.00 1.53
C TRP A 92 -0.68 -13.63 0.29
N GLY A 93 -0.59 -12.88 -0.78
CA GLY A 93 -0.09 -13.33 -2.09
C GLY A 93 1.40 -13.72 -2.15
N LEU A 94 2.11 -13.78 -1.03
CA LEU A 94 3.52 -14.16 -0.99
C LEU A 94 3.82 -15.37 -0.09
N PRO A 95 3.42 -15.43 1.21
CA PRO A 95 3.85 -16.50 2.10
C PRO A 95 3.35 -17.88 1.67
N PHE A 96 4.25 -18.85 1.72
CA PHE A 96 3.96 -20.26 1.41
C PHE A 96 2.90 -20.86 2.34
N ALA A 97 3.03 -20.62 3.66
CA ALA A 97 2.24 -21.31 4.67
C ALA A 97 0.72 -21.09 4.55
N PRO A 98 0.19 -19.87 4.44
CA PRO A 98 -1.25 -19.66 4.25
C PRO A 98 -1.77 -20.29 2.95
N ALA A 99 -1.01 -20.21 1.86
CA ALA A 99 -1.39 -20.81 0.59
C ALA A 99 -1.38 -22.35 0.65
N PHE A 100 -0.48 -22.95 1.42
CA PHE A 100 -0.43 -24.39 1.67
C PHE A 100 -1.67 -24.83 2.47
N ILE A 101 -2.00 -24.15 3.55
CA ILE A 101 -3.19 -24.42 4.37
C ILE A 101 -4.44 -24.33 3.50
N LEU A 102 -4.59 -23.23 2.76
CA LEU A 102 -5.74 -22.99 1.89
C LEU A 102 -5.90 -24.10 0.84
N LYS A 103 -4.81 -24.43 0.12
CA LYS A 103 -4.81 -25.51 -0.89
C LYS A 103 -5.35 -26.84 -0.35
N HIS A 104 -4.96 -27.19 0.90
CA HIS A 104 -5.39 -28.46 1.50
C HIS A 104 -6.80 -28.38 2.08
N ALA A 105 -7.21 -27.22 2.60
CA ALA A 105 -8.55 -27.02 3.11
C ALA A 105 -9.63 -27.11 2.01
N ILE A 106 -9.35 -26.56 0.81
CA ILE A 106 -10.32 -26.56 -0.32
C ILE A 106 -10.31 -27.87 -1.13
N LYS A 107 -9.45 -28.84 -0.78
CA LYS A 107 -9.32 -30.10 -1.59
C LYS A 107 -10.68 -30.81 -1.73
N GLY A 108 -11.12 -31.01 -2.99
CA GLY A 108 -12.39 -31.63 -3.32
C GLY A 108 -13.60 -30.68 -3.25
N MET A 109 -13.39 -29.39 -3.11
CA MET A 109 -14.42 -28.35 -3.17
C MET A 109 -14.30 -27.55 -4.47
N ASP A 110 -15.38 -27.00 -4.98
CA ASP A 110 -15.38 -26.06 -6.12
C ASP A 110 -15.29 -24.62 -5.59
N ILE A 111 -14.15 -24.31 -4.94
CA ILE A 111 -13.85 -22.99 -4.40
C ILE A 111 -12.77 -22.34 -5.25
N LYS A 112 -12.99 -21.12 -5.69
CA LYS A 112 -12.01 -20.35 -6.48
C LYS A 112 -11.09 -19.55 -5.55
N VAL A 113 -9.81 -19.52 -5.89
CA VAL A 113 -8.80 -18.82 -5.09
C VAL A 113 -8.22 -17.65 -5.85
N ILE A 114 -8.34 -16.47 -5.27
CA ILE A 114 -7.72 -15.23 -5.73
C ILE A 114 -6.66 -14.84 -4.70
N SER A 115 -5.37 -14.80 -5.08
CA SER A 115 -4.32 -14.30 -4.19
C SER A 115 -3.89 -12.91 -4.58
N VAL A 116 -3.84 -11.99 -3.62
CA VAL A 116 -3.49 -10.58 -3.84
C VAL A 116 -2.10 -10.30 -3.29
N TYR A 117 -1.21 -9.73 -4.08
CA TYR A 117 0.11 -9.30 -3.66
C TYR A 117 0.19 -7.78 -3.52
N HIS A 118 0.34 -7.31 -2.28
CA HIS A 118 0.23 -5.90 -1.92
C HIS A 118 1.52 -5.08 -2.05
N ASN A 119 2.62 -5.67 -2.53
CA ASN A 119 3.90 -4.97 -2.70
C ASN A 119 4.44 -5.09 -4.13
N GLN A 120 5.54 -4.39 -4.40
CA GLN A 120 6.28 -4.58 -5.64
C GLN A 120 6.95 -5.97 -5.64
N PRO A 121 6.77 -6.81 -6.69
CA PRO A 121 7.14 -8.23 -6.66
C PRO A 121 8.62 -8.55 -6.39
N ASN A 122 9.53 -7.71 -6.83
CA ASN A 122 10.98 -7.92 -6.72
C ASN A 122 11.59 -7.31 -5.45
N ILE A 123 10.78 -6.69 -4.59
CA ILE A 123 11.22 -5.99 -3.38
C ILE A 123 10.35 -6.38 -2.20
N ASN A 124 10.96 -6.68 -1.06
CA ASN A 124 10.30 -6.83 0.23
C ASN A 124 11.24 -6.39 1.36
N ALA A 125 10.69 -6.23 2.57
CA ALA A 125 11.44 -5.76 3.74
C ALA A 125 12.70 -6.59 4.01
N ARG A 126 12.63 -7.92 3.86
CA ARG A 126 13.77 -8.82 4.09
C ARG A 126 14.89 -8.59 3.09
N LEU A 127 14.57 -8.54 1.79
CA LEU A 127 15.56 -8.31 0.74
C LEU A 127 16.21 -6.93 0.87
N LYS A 128 15.40 -5.90 1.16
CA LYS A 128 15.90 -4.54 1.38
C LYS A 128 16.73 -4.43 2.65
N GLY A 129 16.36 -5.09 3.73
CA GLY A 129 17.15 -5.12 4.97
C GLY A 129 18.56 -5.67 4.75
N VAL A 130 18.70 -6.77 3.98
CA VAL A 130 20.03 -7.30 3.64
C VAL A 130 20.78 -6.34 2.70
N GLU A 131 20.12 -5.73 1.71
CA GLU A 131 20.75 -4.75 0.81
C GLU A 131 21.31 -3.54 1.58
N LEU A 132 20.58 -3.04 2.57
CA LEU A 132 21.06 -1.98 3.45
C LEU A 132 22.30 -2.41 4.26
N LYS A 133 22.30 -3.62 4.83
CA LYS A 133 23.46 -4.17 5.53
C LYS A 133 24.69 -4.27 4.61
N ILE A 134 24.50 -4.68 3.35
CA ILE A 134 25.57 -4.73 2.36
C ILE A 134 26.17 -3.32 2.14
N ASN A 135 25.32 -2.31 2.00
CA ASN A 135 25.76 -0.94 1.75
C ASN A 135 26.48 -0.30 2.95
N MET A 136 26.09 -0.67 4.17
CA MET A 136 26.69 -0.16 5.41
C MET A 136 28.00 -0.89 5.80
N THR A 137 28.16 -2.12 5.34
CA THR A 137 29.29 -2.97 5.70
C THR A 137 30.55 -2.58 4.95
N ARG A 138 31.67 -2.39 5.63
CA ARG A 138 32.98 -2.08 5.02
C ARG A 138 33.82 -3.33 4.71
N SER A 139 33.64 -4.41 5.48
CA SER A 139 34.38 -5.66 5.34
C SER A 139 34.02 -6.42 4.05
N PRO A 140 34.96 -6.71 3.16
CA PRO A 140 34.70 -7.49 1.93
C PRO A 140 34.16 -8.90 2.22
N LEU A 141 34.67 -9.55 3.25
CA LEU A 141 34.25 -10.90 3.66
C LEU A 141 32.79 -10.89 4.14
N SER A 142 32.43 -9.93 4.98
CA SER A 142 31.05 -9.77 5.45
C SER A 142 30.08 -9.41 4.29
N LYS A 143 30.52 -8.58 3.35
CA LYS A 143 29.75 -8.31 2.12
C LYS A 143 29.47 -9.57 1.32
N PHE A 144 30.47 -10.43 1.16
CA PHE A 144 30.33 -11.69 0.43
C PHE A 144 29.24 -12.58 1.06
N PHE A 145 29.25 -12.77 2.38
CA PHE A 145 28.22 -13.54 3.08
C PHE A 145 26.83 -12.89 2.96
N LEU A 146 26.72 -11.57 3.08
CA LEU A 146 25.46 -10.85 2.92
C LEU A 146 24.92 -10.98 1.47
N HIS A 147 25.77 -11.03 0.46
CA HIS A 147 25.34 -11.31 -0.91
C HIS A 147 24.78 -12.72 -1.07
N ILE A 148 25.38 -13.73 -0.41
CA ILE A 148 24.85 -15.10 -0.37
C ILE A 148 23.48 -15.11 0.33
N GLU A 149 23.38 -14.47 1.50
CA GLU A 149 22.12 -14.34 2.25
C GLU A 149 21.02 -13.71 1.38
N ARG A 150 21.33 -12.62 0.69
CA ARG A 150 20.41 -11.95 -0.24
C ARG A 150 19.94 -12.89 -1.36
N GLN A 151 20.83 -13.70 -1.93
CA GLN A 151 20.48 -14.68 -2.96
C GLN A 151 19.56 -15.76 -2.41
N ILE A 152 19.85 -16.31 -1.22
CA ILE A 152 19.01 -17.32 -0.57
C ILE A 152 17.61 -16.76 -0.32
N PHE A 153 17.50 -15.59 0.29
CA PHE A 153 16.21 -14.96 0.54
C PHE A 153 15.46 -14.63 -0.78
N GLY A 154 16.18 -14.23 -1.82
CA GLY A 154 15.62 -14.04 -3.15
C GLY A 154 15.04 -15.32 -3.74
N MET A 155 15.75 -16.45 -3.60
CA MET A 155 15.25 -17.76 -4.03
C MET A 155 14.02 -18.19 -3.22
N ILE A 156 14.08 -18.11 -1.89
CA ILE A 156 12.92 -18.44 -1.04
C ILE A 156 11.69 -17.60 -1.42
N THR A 157 11.86 -16.29 -1.56
CA THR A 157 10.78 -15.38 -1.96
C THR A 157 10.22 -15.75 -3.33
N LYS A 158 11.08 -16.01 -4.30
CA LYS A 158 10.70 -16.41 -5.65
C LYS A 158 9.90 -17.72 -5.66
N TYR A 159 10.36 -18.75 -4.97
CA TYR A 159 9.68 -20.04 -4.92
C TYR A 159 8.35 -19.95 -4.17
N SER A 160 8.30 -19.19 -3.08
CA SER A 160 7.08 -18.92 -2.35
C SER A 160 6.04 -18.22 -3.23
N MET A 161 6.43 -17.15 -3.93
CA MET A 161 5.56 -16.43 -4.85
C MET A 161 5.05 -17.32 -6.00
N ARG A 162 5.93 -18.15 -6.57
CA ARG A 162 5.54 -19.15 -7.60
C ARG A 162 4.56 -20.17 -7.05
N TYR A 163 4.77 -20.64 -5.82
CA TYR A 163 3.86 -21.60 -5.18
C TYR A 163 2.47 -21.00 -5.02
N VAL A 164 2.36 -19.78 -4.47
CA VAL A 164 1.08 -19.08 -4.33
C VAL A 164 0.42 -18.88 -5.70
N TYR A 165 1.17 -18.40 -6.69
CA TYR A 165 0.68 -18.21 -8.07
C TYR A 165 0.10 -19.49 -8.68
N HIS A 166 0.78 -20.63 -8.54
CA HIS A 166 0.34 -21.91 -9.12
C HIS A 166 -0.84 -22.55 -8.37
N ASN A 167 -1.07 -22.16 -7.11
CA ASN A 167 -2.18 -22.64 -6.30
C ASN A 167 -3.31 -21.61 -6.15
N SER A 168 -3.37 -20.62 -7.04
CA SER A 168 -4.46 -19.65 -7.16
C SER A 168 -5.05 -19.70 -8.56
N ASP A 169 -6.37 -19.53 -8.70
CA ASP A 169 -7.03 -19.40 -10.00
C ASP A 169 -6.67 -18.06 -10.65
N ARG A 170 -6.58 -17.00 -9.83
CA ARG A 170 -6.09 -15.69 -10.24
C ARG A 170 -5.10 -15.16 -9.22
N TYR A 171 -4.13 -14.42 -9.72
CA TYR A 171 -3.10 -13.76 -8.90
C TYR A 171 -3.11 -12.26 -9.20
N LEU A 172 -3.53 -11.47 -8.21
CA LEU A 172 -3.70 -10.03 -8.38
C LEU A 172 -2.42 -9.27 -8.04
N LEU A 173 -2.11 -8.33 -8.91
CA LEU A 173 -1.14 -7.27 -8.70
C LEU A 173 -1.87 -5.92 -8.66
N LEU A 174 -1.32 -4.95 -7.92
CA LEU A 174 -1.97 -3.65 -7.74
C LEU A 174 -1.65 -2.63 -8.84
N SER A 175 -0.71 -2.96 -9.75
CA SER A 175 -0.22 -2.06 -10.79
C SER A 175 0.13 -2.86 -12.05
N ASN A 176 -0.16 -2.31 -13.24
CA ASN A 176 0.23 -2.91 -14.51
C ASN A 176 1.76 -3.03 -14.64
N ARG A 177 2.51 -2.10 -14.05
CA ARG A 177 3.97 -2.09 -14.05
C ARG A 177 4.55 -3.25 -13.24
N HIS A 178 3.83 -3.72 -12.22
CA HIS A 178 4.21 -4.91 -11.45
C HIS A 178 4.22 -6.21 -12.25
N ILE A 179 3.52 -6.28 -13.39
CA ILE A 179 3.55 -7.47 -14.26
C ILE A 179 4.99 -7.74 -14.75
N LYS A 180 5.70 -6.70 -15.18
CA LYS A 180 7.11 -6.81 -15.62
C LYS A 180 8.01 -7.26 -14.47
N ASP A 181 7.84 -6.63 -13.29
CA ASP A 181 8.61 -6.97 -12.09
C ASP A 181 8.36 -8.42 -11.65
N PHE A 182 7.10 -8.86 -11.65
CA PHE A 182 6.70 -10.23 -11.35
C PHE A 182 7.33 -11.24 -12.32
N LYS A 183 7.23 -11.01 -13.64
CA LYS A 183 7.81 -11.88 -14.67
C LYS A 183 9.32 -12.00 -14.51
N ASN A 184 10.00 -10.90 -14.33
CA ASN A 184 11.46 -10.85 -14.17
C ASN A 184 11.91 -11.58 -12.91
N PHE A 185 11.21 -11.34 -11.78
CA PHE A 185 11.57 -11.94 -10.50
C PHE A 185 11.26 -13.44 -10.44
N THR A 186 10.05 -13.83 -10.84
CA THR A 186 9.60 -15.22 -10.79
C THR A 186 10.16 -16.09 -11.93
N ARG A 187 10.64 -15.49 -13.02
CA ARG A 187 11.04 -16.18 -14.25
C ARG A 187 9.89 -16.94 -14.91
N LEU A 188 8.65 -16.48 -14.74
CA LEU A 188 7.47 -16.99 -15.46
C LEU A 188 7.30 -16.19 -16.75
N SER A 189 7.44 -16.83 -17.91
CA SER A 189 7.39 -16.14 -19.20
C SER A 189 5.96 -15.69 -19.60
N LYS A 190 4.98 -16.53 -19.36
CA LYS A 190 3.56 -16.28 -19.71
C LYS A 190 2.64 -16.55 -18.51
N PRO A 191 2.61 -15.64 -17.51
CA PRO A 191 1.77 -15.83 -16.32
C PRO A 191 0.30 -15.50 -16.62
N SER A 192 -0.47 -16.44 -17.16
CA SER A 192 -1.86 -16.26 -17.62
C SER A 192 -2.87 -15.97 -16.50
N ARG A 193 -2.53 -16.33 -15.25
CA ARG A 193 -3.40 -16.13 -14.08
C ARG A 193 -3.34 -14.72 -13.50
N ILE A 194 -2.40 -13.87 -13.97
CA ILE A 194 -2.30 -12.49 -13.47
C ILE A 194 -3.50 -11.68 -13.93
N ARG A 195 -4.04 -10.92 -12.97
CA ARG A 195 -4.95 -9.79 -13.19
C ARG A 195 -4.40 -8.58 -12.44
N VAL A 196 -4.79 -7.41 -12.86
CA VAL A 196 -4.45 -6.16 -12.18
C VAL A 196 -5.75 -5.50 -11.73
N ILE A 197 -5.91 -5.38 -10.42
CA ILE A 197 -6.97 -4.60 -9.80
C ILE A 197 -6.29 -3.75 -8.72
N THR A 198 -6.42 -2.44 -8.85
CA THR A 198 -5.85 -1.50 -7.88
C THR A 198 -6.70 -1.46 -6.61
N ASN A 199 -6.15 -0.96 -5.52
CA ASN A 199 -6.90 -0.75 -4.29
C ASN A 199 -7.72 0.55 -4.38
N PRO A 200 -8.94 0.59 -3.80
CA PRO A 200 -9.73 1.81 -3.72
C PRO A 200 -9.14 2.80 -2.71
N ILE A 201 -9.41 4.10 -2.91
CA ILE A 201 -9.24 5.11 -1.87
C ILE A 201 -10.16 4.79 -0.69
N THR A 202 -9.70 5.11 0.51
CA THR A 202 -10.38 4.72 1.74
C THR A 202 -10.98 5.91 2.50
N VAL A 203 -10.78 7.12 1.98
CA VAL A 203 -11.34 8.37 2.50
C VAL A 203 -12.54 8.81 1.69
N ASP A 204 -13.58 9.29 2.34
CA ASP A 204 -14.74 9.85 1.67
C ASP A 204 -14.47 11.30 1.23
N SER A 205 -14.21 11.47 -0.06
CA SER A 205 -14.01 12.77 -0.70
C SER A 205 -15.18 13.20 -1.60
N GLN A 206 -16.26 12.40 -1.71
CA GLN A 206 -17.37 12.66 -2.66
C GLN A 206 -18.06 14.00 -2.42
N LYS A 207 -18.15 14.44 -1.16
CA LYS A 207 -18.79 15.71 -0.78
C LYS A 207 -17.80 16.88 -0.72
N TYR A 208 -16.53 16.64 -0.98
CA TYR A 208 -15.52 17.70 -0.93
C TYR A 208 -15.52 18.54 -2.20
N VAL A 209 -15.66 19.84 -2.05
CA VAL A 209 -15.58 20.80 -3.15
C VAL A 209 -14.23 21.52 -3.04
N TYR A 210 -13.35 21.23 -3.99
CA TYR A 210 -12.04 21.85 -4.06
C TYR A 210 -12.15 23.35 -4.33
N SER A 211 -11.40 24.14 -3.56
CA SER A 211 -11.18 25.57 -3.82
C SER A 211 -9.71 25.88 -3.50
N GLN A 212 -9.03 26.51 -4.44
CA GLN A 212 -7.62 26.93 -4.25
C GLN A 212 -7.46 27.88 -3.07
N ASP A 213 -8.42 28.77 -2.85
CA ASP A 213 -8.37 29.78 -1.77
C ASP A 213 -8.48 29.17 -0.38
N LYS A 214 -8.98 27.95 -0.28
CA LYS A 214 -9.06 27.19 0.98
C LYS A 214 -7.78 26.40 1.29
N LYS A 215 -6.87 26.29 0.30
CA LYS A 215 -5.60 25.58 0.52
C LYS A 215 -4.60 26.47 1.24
N LEU A 216 -3.97 25.89 2.25
CA LEU A 216 -2.93 26.56 3.04
C LEU A 216 -1.56 26.38 2.38
N LYS A 217 -0.62 27.23 2.71
CA LYS A 217 0.80 27.04 2.44
C LYS A 217 1.35 25.91 3.33
N GLU A 218 0.86 24.71 3.05
CA GLU A 218 1.14 23.52 3.83
C GLU A 218 1.52 22.35 2.94
N ILE A 219 2.64 21.74 3.25
CA ILE A 219 3.10 20.47 2.72
C ILE A 219 2.80 19.41 3.78
N ILE A 220 2.35 18.24 3.39
CA ILE A 220 2.10 17.13 4.33
C ILE A 220 2.85 15.86 3.96
N TYR A 221 3.08 15.06 4.96
CA TYR A 221 3.35 13.63 4.84
C TYR A 221 2.28 12.88 5.62
N VAL A 222 1.77 11.81 5.05
CA VAL A 222 0.83 10.90 5.71
C VAL A 222 1.38 9.48 5.63
N GLY A 223 1.57 8.82 6.75
CA GLY A 223 2.02 7.44 6.77
C GLY A 223 2.84 7.06 7.98
N ARG A 224 3.24 5.79 8.00
CA ARG A 224 4.09 5.27 9.07
C ARG A 224 5.47 5.93 9.03
N ILE A 225 5.98 6.32 10.19
CA ILE A 225 7.34 6.79 10.35
C ILE A 225 8.27 5.57 10.45
N ASP A 226 9.01 5.34 9.38
CA ASP A 226 9.81 4.14 9.18
C ASP A 226 11.07 4.51 8.38
N ILE A 227 12.23 4.11 8.90
CA ILE A 227 13.53 4.42 8.31
C ILE A 227 13.86 3.53 7.10
N ASN A 228 13.25 2.34 7.01
CA ASN A 228 13.60 1.34 6.01
C ASN A 228 12.79 1.48 4.72
N GLN A 229 11.46 1.48 4.82
CA GLN A 229 10.55 1.53 3.68
C GLN A 229 10.20 2.97 3.33
N LYS A 230 9.70 3.75 4.29
CA LYS A 230 9.21 5.11 4.07
C LYS A 230 10.32 6.14 4.00
N ARG A 231 11.51 5.82 4.54
CA ARG A 231 12.67 6.74 4.54
C ARG A 231 12.33 8.10 5.16
N ALA A 232 11.63 8.09 6.29
CA ALA A 232 11.07 9.29 6.90
C ALA A 232 12.10 10.41 7.14
N PHE A 233 13.36 10.10 7.42
CA PHE A 233 14.42 11.10 7.62
C PHE A 233 14.65 11.97 6.38
N ARG A 234 14.46 11.44 5.18
CA ARG A 234 14.52 12.23 3.93
C ARG A 234 13.52 13.39 3.91
N LEU A 235 12.39 13.25 4.62
CA LEU A 235 11.38 14.31 4.73
C LEU A 235 11.94 15.52 5.47
N ALA A 236 12.65 15.29 6.59
CA ALA A 236 13.30 16.34 7.36
C ALA A 236 14.43 17.00 6.57
N ASP A 237 15.22 16.22 5.82
CA ASP A 237 16.28 16.74 4.96
C ASP A 237 15.73 17.66 3.86
N VAL A 238 14.62 17.27 3.22
CA VAL A 238 13.93 18.11 2.22
C VAL A 238 13.37 19.36 2.85
N TRP A 239 12.70 19.21 4.02
CA TRP A 239 12.10 20.35 4.71
C TRP A 239 13.15 21.33 5.21
N HIS A 240 14.31 20.87 5.66
CA HIS A 240 15.42 21.74 6.07
C HIS A 240 15.82 22.73 4.97
N ILE A 241 15.83 22.30 3.71
CA ILE A 241 16.10 23.17 2.57
C ILE A 241 14.91 24.09 2.24
N LEU A 242 13.68 23.58 2.36
CA LEU A 242 12.46 24.31 2.03
C LEU A 242 12.13 25.38 3.07
N GLU A 243 12.35 25.11 4.35
CA GLU A 243 12.05 26.06 5.44
C GLU A 243 12.80 27.38 5.27
N GLU A 244 14.06 27.33 4.82
CA GLU A 244 14.84 28.54 4.53
C GLU A 244 14.31 29.31 3.30
N LYS A 245 13.87 28.59 2.26
CA LYS A 245 13.38 29.18 1.00
C LYS A 245 11.95 29.68 1.10
N MET A 246 11.15 29.10 1.99
CA MET A 246 9.71 29.30 2.10
C MET A 246 9.28 29.49 3.57
N PRO A 247 9.69 30.58 4.25
CA PRO A 247 9.50 30.76 5.69
C PRO A 247 8.04 30.89 6.13
N ASP A 248 7.12 31.16 5.21
CA ASP A 248 5.67 31.26 5.45
C ASP A 248 4.92 29.93 5.15
N TRP A 249 5.64 28.87 4.79
CA TRP A 249 5.11 27.53 4.64
C TRP A 249 5.31 26.70 5.91
N ARG A 250 4.52 25.64 6.05
CA ARG A 250 4.68 24.66 7.11
C ARG A 250 4.70 23.24 6.55
N PHE A 251 5.35 22.35 7.27
CA PHE A 251 5.35 20.93 6.97
C PHE A 251 4.66 20.16 8.10
N THR A 252 3.64 19.39 7.79
CA THR A 252 2.91 18.59 8.77
C THR A 252 3.09 17.10 8.49
N VAL A 253 3.56 16.38 9.50
CA VAL A 253 3.80 14.94 9.46
C VAL A 253 2.71 14.23 10.24
N VAL A 254 1.85 13.51 9.53
CA VAL A 254 0.70 12.77 10.09
C VAL A 254 1.01 11.29 10.05
N GLY A 255 1.18 10.70 11.21
CA GLY A 255 1.48 9.28 11.37
C GLY A 255 2.40 8.98 12.53
N LYS A 256 2.54 7.71 12.82
CA LYS A 256 3.39 7.15 13.87
C LYS A 256 4.09 5.89 13.33
N GLY A 257 5.04 5.36 14.03
CA GLY A 257 5.77 4.15 13.64
C GLY A 257 6.90 3.89 14.61
N ASP A 258 7.64 2.81 14.38
CA ASP A 258 8.70 2.36 15.28
C ASP A 258 9.82 3.39 15.43
N ASP A 259 10.11 4.15 14.35
CA ASP A 259 11.18 5.15 14.32
C ASP A 259 10.71 6.58 14.60
N PHE A 260 9.48 6.77 15.15
CA PHE A 260 8.90 8.11 15.38
C PHE A 260 9.71 8.96 16.35
N GLU A 261 10.18 8.38 17.44
CA GLU A 261 10.96 9.11 18.47
C GLU A 261 12.34 9.51 17.92
N GLU A 262 13.00 8.61 17.19
CA GLU A 262 14.29 8.90 16.55
C GLU A 262 14.14 9.98 15.48
N PHE A 263 13.06 9.93 14.69
CA PHE A 263 12.73 10.99 13.73
C PHE A 263 12.50 12.34 14.40
N ARG A 264 11.76 12.38 15.52
CA ARG A 264 11.53 13.59 16.30
C ARG A 264 12.83 14.20 16.80
N ASP A 265 13.75 13.38 17.30
CA ASP A 265 15.04 13.85 17.78
C ASP A 265 15.93 14.35 16.62
N TYR A 266 15.82 13.72 15.44
CA TYR A 266 16.48 14.19 14.23
C TYR A 266 15.96 15.57 13.79
N VAL A 267 14.65 15.78 13.79
CA VAL A 267 14.02 17.09 13.52
C VAL A 267 14.55 18.18 14.45
N LYS A 268 14.64 17.89 15.77
CA LYS A 268 15.22 18.82 16.76
C LYS A 268 16.70 19.10 16.47
N LYS A 269 17.48 18.08 16.11
CA LYS A 269 18.91 18.22 15.78
C LYS A 269 19.13 19.13 14.58
N LEU A 270 18.24 19.10 13.59
CA LEU A 270 18.28 20.00 12.43
C LEU A 270 17.81 21.43 12.74
N GLY A 271 17.24 21.68 13.92
CA GLY A 271 16.75 22.99 14.33
C GLY A 271 15.51 23.47 13.58
N LEU A 272 14.72 22.55 13.01
CA LEU A 272 13.51 22.88 12.24
C LEU A 272 12.42 23.46 13.14
N ARG A 273 11.75 24.52 12.67
CA ARG A 273 10.78 25.30 13.45
C ARG A 273 9.34 25.16 12.93
N HIS A 274 9.17 25.11 11.60
CA HIS A 274 7.85 25.06 10.96
C HIS A 274 7.47 23.64 10.51
N ILE A 275 7.93 22.63 11.26
CA ILE A 275 7.55 21.22 11.10
C ILE A 275 6.69 20.79 12.31
N TYR A 276 5.57 20.14 12.04
CA TYR A 276 4.59 19.71 13.04
C TYR A 276 4.41 18.20 12.99
N LEU A 277 4.70 17.51 14.09
CA LEU A 277 4.59 16.06 14.23
C LEU A 277 3.29 15.72 14.95
N GLU A 278 2.25 15.38 14.19
CA GLU A 278 0.88 15.21 14.69
C GLU A 278 0.60 13.83 15.31
N GLY A 279 1.50 12.86 15.09
CA GLY A 279 1.25 11.49 15.48
C GLY A 279 0.17 10.82 14.61
N PHE A 280 -0.41 9.73 15.10
CA PHE A 280 -1.46 9.02 14.39
C PHE A 280 -2.79 9.76 14.49
N LYS A 281 -3.28 10.28 13.36
CA LYS A 281 -4.56 11.00 13.24
C LYS A 281 -5.26 10.64 11.93
N ASN A 282 -6.56 10.92 11.86
CA ASN A 282 -7.30 10.83 10.61
C ASN A 282 -6.75 11.86 9.60
N PRO A 283 -6.31 11.44 8.41
CA PRO A 283 -5.66 12.34 7.47
C PRO A 283 -6.61 13.28 6.74
N LYS A 284 -7.92 13.08 6.82
CA LYS A 284 -8.93 13.83 6.05
C LYS A 284 -8.78 15.34 6.20
N GLU A 285 -8.74 15.86 7.41
CA GLU A 285 -8.62 17.30 7.68
C GLU A 285 -7.33 17.91 7.12
N TYR A 286 -6.26 17.11 7.06
CA TYR A 286 -4.99 17.52 6.46
C TYR A 286 -5.06 17.54 4.94
N TYR A 287 -5.72 16.56 4.31
CA TYR A 287 -5.96 16.57 2.86
C TYR A 287 -6.84 17.76 2.44
N GLU A 288 -7.85 18.13 3.23
CA GLU A 288 -8.73 19.25 2.92
C GLU A 288 -7.98 20.58 2.81
N ARG A 289 -6.97 20.81 3.64
CA ARG A 289 -6.28 22.11 3.74
C ARG A 289 -4.90 22.16 3.07
N ALA A 290 -4.17 21.03 2.97
CA ALA A 290 -2.83 21.03 2.43
C ALA A 290 -2.79 21.27 0.91
N SER A 291 -1.70 21.89 0.44
CA SER A 291 -1.45 22.09 -1.00
C SER A 291 -0.63 20.97 -1.62
N PHE A 292 0.34 20.42 -0.90
CA PHE A 292 1.23 19.38 -1.41
C PHE A 292 1.37 18.21 -0.42
N LEU A 293 1.67 17.03 -0.97
CA LEU A 293 2.06 15.85 -0.20
C LEU A 293 3.42 15.35 -0.69
N ILE A 294 4.36 15.08 0.24
CA ILE A 294 5.67 14.50 -0.10
C ILE A 294 5.69 13.02 0.25
N LEU A 295 6.25 12.18 -0.64
CA LEU A 295 6.53 10.78 -0.39
C LEU A 295 7.95 10.42 -0.83
N THR A 296 8.79 9.97 0.12
CA THR A 296 10.20 9.64 -0.10
C THR A 296 10.51 8.15 0.02
N SER A 297 9.47 7.31 -0.03
CA SER A 297 9.55 5.86 0.17
C SER A 297 10.59 5.21 -0.75
N GLU A 298 11.23 4.17 -0.26
CA GLU A 298 12.16 3.35 -1.02
C GLU A 298 11.45 2.34 -1.93
N TYR A 299 10.34 1.81 -1.47
CA TYR A 299 9.46 0.90 -2.22
C TYR A 299 8.03 0.95 -1.70
N GLU A 300 7.06 0.75 -2.60
CA GLU A 300 5.63 0.66 -2.30
C GLU A 300 4.97 -0.41 -3.17
N GLY A 301 3.83 -0.92 -2.70
CA GLY A 301 2.92 -1.67 -3.54
C GLY A 301 2.12 -0.72 -4.43
N LEU A 302 1.14 -0.06 -3.82
CA LEU A 302 0.40 1.07 -4.36
C LEU A 302 0.10 2.01 -3.18
N PRO A 303 0.77 3.15 -3.09
CA PRO A 303 0.56 4.06 -1.96
C PRO A 303 -0.77 4.81 -2.09
N LEU A 304 -1.81 4.30 -1.44
CA LEU A 304 -3.17 4.86 -1.46
C LEU A 304 -3.23 6.32 -1.05
N ILE A 305 -2.35 6.72 -0.13
CA ILE A 305 -2.26 8.12 0.32
C ILE A 305 -2.06 9.12 -0.82
N LEU A 306 -1.49 8.71 -1.96
CA LEU A 306 -1.36 9.58 -3.14
C LEU A 306 -2.74 9.83 -3.75
N ALA A 307 -3.48 8.77 -4.06
CA ALA A 307 -4.82 8.90 -4.65
C ALA A 307 -5.80 9.56 -3.67
N GLU A 308 -5.70 9.26 -2.38
CA GLU A 308 -6.47 9.93 -1.33
C GLU A 308 -6.19 11.43 -1.28
N ALA A 309 -4.94 11.85 -1.19
CA ALA A 309 -4.57 13.26 -1.21
C ALA A 309 -5.01 13.96 -2.51
N MET A 310 -4.81 13.31 -3.66
CA MET A 310 -5.24 13.79 -4.97
C MET A 310 -6.75 14.02 -5.04
N SER A 311 -7.58 13.21 -4.38
CA SER A 311 -9.03 13.37 -4.36
C SER A 311 -9.48 14.67 -3.67
N TYR A 312 -8.61 15.25 -2.84
CA TYR A 312 -8.79 16.56 -2.22
C TYR A 312 -8.02 17.69 -2.94
N GLY A 313 -7.43 17.42 -4.11
CA GLY A 313 -6.63 18.40 -4.85
C GLY A 313 -5.27 18.69 -4.21
N VAL A 314 -4.77 17.82 -3.34
CA VAL A 314 -3.38 17.89 -2.84
C VAL A 314 -2.45 17.33 -3.89
N ILE A 315 -1.42 18.09 -4.26
CA ILE A 315 -0.49 17.73 -5.32
C ILE A 315 0.61 16.82 -4.75
N PRO A 316 0.74 15.56 -5.22
CA PRO A 316 1.80 14.68 -4.75
C PRO A 316 3.16 15.02 -5.37
N VAL A 317 4.20 15.02 -4.54
CA VAL A 317 5.61 15.09 -4.94
C VAL A 317 6.31 13.82 -4.45
N VAL A 318 6.71 12.96 -5.35
CA VAL A 318 7.12 11.59 -5.02
C VAL A 318 8.48 11.26 -5.57
N TYR A 319 9.32 10.61 -4.77
CA TYR A 319 10.57 10.02 -5.25
C TYR A 319 10.28 8.76 -6.08
N GLY A 320 10.73 8.74 -7.33
CA GLY A 320 10.41 7.70 -8.32
C GLY A 320 11.11 6.36 -8.10
N SER A 321 11.22 5.88 -6.86
CA SER A 321 11.94 4.66 -6.45
C SER A 321 11.16 3.36 -6.70
N PHE A 322 9.88 3.43 -6.98
CA PHE A 322 8.99 2.27 -7.16
C PHE A 322 8.12 2.42 -8.42
N SER A 323 7.84 1.28 -9.07
CA SER A 323 7.23 1.29 -10.41
C SER A 323 5.77 1.75 -10.42
N SER A 324 4.99 1.47 -9.37
CA SER A 324 3.56 1.83 -9.31
C SER A 324 3.29 3.34 -9.24
N VAL A 325 4.27 4.18 -8.89
CA VAL A 325 4.09 5.64 -8.87
C VAL A 325 3.65 6.18 -10.23
N TYR A 326 4.16 5.60 -11.32
CA TYR A 326 3.85 6.01 -12.69
C TYR A 326 2.48 5.54 -13.20
N ASP A 327 1.74 4.74 -12.43
CA ASP A 327 0.31 4.43 -12.70
C ASP A 327 -0.60 5.43 -12.00
N VAL A 328 -0.12 6.07 -10.92
CA VAL A 328 -0.88 7.07 -10.13
C VAL A 328 -0.60 8.49 -10.62
N ILE A 329 0.66 8.81 -10.95
CA ILE A 329 1.10 10.16 -11.27
C ILE A 329 1.55 10.22 -12.73
N ASP A 330 0.92 11.13 -13.48
CA ASP A 330 1.40 11.65 -14.76
C ASP A 330 2.28 12.87 -14.44
N ASP A 331 3.61 12.70 -14.51
CA ASP A 331 4.59 13.72 -14.10
C ASP A 331 4.36 15.07 -14.77
N GLY A 332 4.38 16.14 -13.98
CA GLY A 332 4.13 17.51 -14.41
C GLY A 332 2.66 17.84 -14.70
N LYS A 333 1.74 16.86 -14.69
CA LYS A 333 0.32 17.04 -14.98
C LYS A 333 -0.56 17.00 -13.73
N ASN A 334 -0.48 15.94 -12.94
CA ASN A 334 -1.28 15.74 -11.73
C ASN A 334 -0.44 15.54 -10.46
N GLY A 335 0.87 15.70 -10.56
CA GLY A 335 1.86 15.57 -9.51
C GLY A 335 3.26 15.69 -10.08
N ILE A 336 4.26 15.50 -9.23
CA ILE A 336 5.67 15.61 -9.57
C ILE A 336 6.36 14.30 -9.19
N ILE A 337 7.09 13.71 -10.14
CA ILE A 337 7.95 12.56 -9.87
C ILE A 337 9.42 13.02 -9.92
N VAL A 338 10.07 13.02 -8.75
CA VAL A 338 11.51 13.24 -8.67
C VAL A 338 12.22 11.97 -9.14
N PRO A 339 13.05 12.03 -10.20
CA PRO A 339 13.65 10.84 -10.78
C PRO A 339 14.48 10.03 -9.78
N TYR A 340 14.36 8.69 -9.85
CA TYR A 340 15.18 7.80 -9.03
C TYR A 340 16.66 7.92 -9.40
N ASN A 341 17.52 8.09 -8.40
CA ASN A 341 18.96 8.11 -8.57
C ASN A 341 19.57 6.87 -7.85
N PRO A 342 20.19 5.94 -8.58
CA PRO A 342 20.82 4.75 -7.99
C PRO A 342 22.03 5.06 -7.10
N LYS A 343 22.60 6.27 -7.20
CA LYS A 343 23.69 6.73 -6.33
C LYS A 343 23.22 7.23 -4.97
N GLY A 344 21.91 7.47 -4.82
CA GLY A 344 21.28 7.92 -3.57
C GLY A 344 20.25 9.02 -3.77
N PHE A 345 19.49 9.27 -2.73
CA PHE A 345 18.52 10.35 -2.68
C PHE A 345 19.22 11.69 -2.44
N ASP A 346 18.88 12.69 -3.24
CA ASP A 346 19.32 14.08 -3.04
C ASP A 346 18.12 14.95 -2.64
N PRO A 347 18.04 15.43 -1.38
CA PRO A 347 16.94 16.25 -0.90
C PRO A 347 16.81 17.58 -1.64
N LYS A 348 17.92 18.11 -2.17
CA LYS A 348 17.93 19.35 -2.93
C LYS A 348 17.11 19.24 -4.22
N ILE A 349 17.22 18.14 -4.95
CA ILE A 349 16.45 17.93 -6.19
C ILE A 349 14.95 17.95 -5.91
N MET A 350 14.50 17.31 -4.83
CA MET A 350 13.09 17.32 -4.46
C MET A 350 12.64 18.71 -3.98
N ALA A 351 13.45 19.39 -3.19
CA ALA A 351 13.16 20.76 -2.74
C ALA A 351 13.07 21.75 -3.92
N ASP A 352 13.98 21.66 -4.88
CA ASP A 352 13.98 22.52 -6.08
C ASP A 352 12.75 22.24 -6.96
N ALA A 353 12.34 20.95 -7.13
CA ALA A 353 11.13 20.58 -7.87
C ALA A 353 9.86 21.17 -7.24
N ILE A 354 9.75 21.13 -5.91
CA ILE A 354 8.64 21.76 -5.17
C ILE A 354 8.64 23.28 -5.37
N THR A 355 9.79 23.92 -5.17
CA THR A 355 9.93 25.38 -5.28
C THR A 355 9.57 25.88 -6.68
N ALA A 356 9.94 25.14 -7.73
CA ALA A 356 9.65 25.50 -9.11
C ALA A 356 8.15 25.58 -9.42
N VAL A 357 7.33 24.69 -8.82
CA VAL A 357 5.89 24.66 -9.06
C VAL A 357 5.12 25.66 -8.20
N ILE A 358 5.51 25.80 -6.93
CA ILE A 358 4.81 26.67 -5.96
C ILE A 358 4.74 28.12 -6.41
N THR A 359 5.73 28.63 -7.12
CA THR A 359 5.80 30.01 -7.60
C THR A 359 4.77 30.35 -8.67
N ASN A 360 4.15 29.34 -9.30
CA ASN A 360 3.17 29.52 -10.37
C ASN A 360 1.76 29.05 -9.92
N THR A 361 0.99 29.95 -9.36
CA THR A 361 -0.37 29.68 -8.84
C THR A 361 -1.30 29.04 -9.87
N LYS A 362 -1.23 29.45 -11.15
CA LYS A 362 -2.04 28.86 -12.22
C LYS A 362 -1.66 27.41 -12.49
N GLN A 363 -0.37 27.10 -12.47
CA GLN A 363 0.13 25.74 -12.64
C GLN A 363 -0.30 24.85 -11.46
N VAL A 364 -0.21 25.35 -10.23
CA VAL A 364 -0.68 24.66 -9.01
C VAL A 364 -2.15 24.33 -9.13
N SER A 365 -3.01 25.30 -9.50
CA SER A 365 -4.45 25.08 -9.66
C SER A 365 -4.76 24.03 -10.72
N ASN A 366 -4.12 24.11 -11.89
CA ASN A 366 -4.33 23.15 -12.97
C ASN A 366 -3.88 21.73 -12.57
N MET A 367 -2.75 21.62 -11.87
CA MET A 367 -2.21 20.34 -11.39
C MET A 367 -3.15 19.72 -10.35
N ALA A 368 -3.67 20.51 -9.41
CA ALA A 368 -4.63 20.07 -8.41
C ALA A 368 -5.95 19.57 -9.06
N GLN A 369 -6.48 20.27 -10.05
CA GLN A 369 -7.66 19.81 -10.81
C GLN A 369 -7.38 18.48 -11.54
N SER A 370 -6.21 18.36 -12.17
CA SER A 370 -5.80 17.13 -12.85
C SER A 370 -5.63 15.97 -11.86
N ALA A 371 -5.13 16.23 -10.64
CA ALA A 371 -5.02 15.27 -9.57
C ALA A 371 -6.40 14.73 -9.14
N ILE A 372 -7.39 15.62 -8.96
CA ILE A 372 -8.78 15.23 -8.64
C ILE A 372 -9.38 14.37 -9.76
N VAL A 373 -9.15 14.72 -11.02
CA VAL A 373 -9.66 13.92 -12.14
C VAL A 373 -9.04 12.52 -12.12
N LYS A 374 -7.72 12.42 -11.94
CA LYS A 374 -7.00 11.14 -11.88
C LYS A 374 -7.41 10.29 -10.70
N SER A 375 -7.64 10.87 -9.53
CA SER A 375 -8.03 10.12 -8.33
C SER A 375 -9.33 9.34 -8.48
N LYS A 376 -10.23 9.75 -9.39
CA LYS A 376 -11.50 9.06 -9.65
C LYS A 376 -11.32 7.63 -10.16
N GLU A 377 -10.18 7.32 -10.77
CA GLU A 377 -9.84 5.95 -11.20
C GLU A 377 -9.68 5.00 -9.99
N PHE A 378 -9.44 5.56 -8.79
CA PHE A 378 -9.26 4.82 -7.55
C PHE A 378 -10.49 4.87 -6.62
N ASN A 379 -11.62 5.39 -7.08
CA ASN A 379 -12.87 5.33 -6.32
C ASN A 379 -13.35 3.90 -6.14
N ILE A 380 -14.15 3.66 -5.11
CA ILE A 380 -14.63 2.32 -4.76
C ILE A 380 -15.50 1.70 -5.88
N GLU A 381 -16.35 2.49 -6.52
CA GLU A 381 -17.31 1.99 -7.51
C GLU A 381 -16.63 1.38 -8.76
N PRO A 382 -15.64 2.01 -9.43
CA PRO A 382 -14.95 1.37 -10.55
C PRO A 382 -14.14 0.14 -10.09
N ILE A 383 -13.57 0.15 -8.89
CA ILE A 383 -12.78 -0.98 -8.38
C ILE A 383 -13.67 -2.19 -8.08
N VAL A 384 -14.82 -1.99 -7.45
CA VAL A 384 -15.78 -3.07 -7.20
C VAL A 384 -16.25 -3.70 -8.50
N LYS A 385 -16.54 -2.91 -9.54
CA LYS A 385 -16.90 -3.43 -10.87
C LYS A 385 -15.80 -4.30 -11.49
N GLU A 386 -14.52 -3.99 -11.28
CA GLU A 386 -13.42 -4.85 -11.74
C GLU A 386 -13.36 -6.16 -10.95
N TRP A 387 -13.63 -6.13 -9.63
CA TRP A 387 -13.76 -7.33 -8.83
C TRP A 387 -14.95 -8.20 -9.26
N GLU A 388 -16.12 -7.62 -9.51
CA GLU A 388 -17.29 -8.32 -10.01
C GLU A 388 -17.04 -9.00 -11.36
N LYS A 389 -16.39 -8.31 -12.30
CA LYS A 389 -15.95 -8.92 -13.56
C LYS A 389 -15.05 -10.13 -13.33
N LEU A 390 -14.12 -10.02 -12.37
CA LEU A 390 -13.23 -11.11 -11.99
C LEU A 390 -14.01 -12.28 -11.38
N PHE A 391 -14.96 -12.03 -10.48
CA PHE A 391 -15.82 -13.06 -9.89
C PHE A 391 -16.68 -13.77 -10.94
N ASN A 392 -17.05 -13.10 -12.01
CA ASN A 392 -17.83 -13.66 -13.12
C ASN A 392 -16.97 -14.43 -14.15
N GLU A 393 -15.63 -14.44 -14.00
CA GLU A 393 -14.75 -15.33 -14.78
C GLU A 393 -14.82 -16.80 -14.30
N PHE A 394 -15.48 -17.07 -13.16
CA PHE A 394 -15.53 -18.39 -12.49
C PHE A 394 -16.89 -19.10 -12.63
#